data_0512672ae48db881dc0fb978560a4c87
#
_entry.id   0512672ae48db881dc0fb978560a4c87
#
_cell.length_a   1.000
_cell.length_b   1.000
_cell.length_c   1.000
_cell.angle_alpha   90.00
_cell.angle_beta   90.00
_cell.angle_gamma   90.00
#
_symmetry.space_group_name_H-M   'P 1'
#
loop_
_entity.id
_entity.type
_entity.pdbx_description
1 polymer ?
#
loop_
_entity_poly.entity_id
_entity_poly.type
_entity_poly.pdbx_seq_one_letter_code
_entity_poly.pdbx_strand_id
1 'polypeptide(L)'
;QLAELETLGELTERAWRCGVQVMIEGPGHVPLDQIEYNMKVQRTLCHGAPFYVLGPLVTDIFPGYDHITSCIGATNAAYHGASMLCYVTPKEHLGLPKKDDVKQGCIAYKIAAHSADVALGIPESRDRDDELTKARAALNWEKHFELSFDPEYARALHDEDLDVDTDFCAMCG
;
A
#
# COMPACT_ATOMS: atom_id res chain seq x y z
N GLN A 1 20.53 -6.79 -8.43
CA GLN A 1 19.33 -7.36 -7.81
C GLN A 1 19.18 -8.87 -8.06
N LEU A 2 19.28 -9.38 -9.31
CA LEU A 2 19.11 -10.82 -9.58
C LEU A 2 20.17 -11.66 -8.87
N ALA A 3 21.45 -11.26 -8.92
CA ALA A 3 22.54 -11.92 -8.20
C ALA A 3 22.35 -11.86 -6.66
N GLU A 4 21.75 -10.78 -6.16
CA GLU A 4 21.37 -10.64 -4.75
C GLU A 4 20.30 -11.68 -4.37
N LEU A 5 19.27 -11.87 -5.19
CA LEU A 5 18.21 -12.85 -4.93
C LEU A 5 18.75 -14.29 -4.92
N GLU A 6 19.73 -14.62 -5.76
CA GLU A 6 20.41 -15.92 -5.70
C GLU A 6 21.09 -16.13 -4.34
N THR A 7 21.82 -15.11 -3.87
CA THR A 7 22.47 -15.16 -2.55
C THR A 7 21.45 -15.26 -1.42
N LEU A 8 20.36 -14.48 -1.50
CA LEU A 8 19.28 -14.52 -0.51
C LEU A 8 18.55 -15.87 -0.50
N GLY A 9 18.42 -16.53 -1.66
CA GLY A 9 17.90 -17.88 -1.75
C GLY A 9 18.77 -18.90 -1.03
N GLU A 10 20.10 -18.84 -1.23
CA GLU A 10 21.03 -19.69 -0.48
C GLU A 10 20.99 -19.45 1.02
N LEU A 11 20.97 -18.17 1.45
CA LEU A 11 20.88 -17.80 2.86
C LEU A 11 19.55 -18.25 3.49
N THR A 12 18.46 -18.21 2.73
CA THR A 12 17.14 -18.72 3.16
C THR A 12 17.21 -20.21 3.50
N GLU A 13 17.75 -21.02 2.60
CA GLU A 13 17.93 -22.45 2.88
C GLU A 13 18.80 -22.71 4.11
N ARG A 14 19.88 -21.97 4.26
CA ARG A 14 20.79 -22.11 5.42
C ARG A 14 20.07 -21.79 6.73
N ALA A 15 19.28 -20.71 6.76
CA ALA A 15 18.49 -20.32 7.93
C ALA A 15 17.42 -21.39 8.27
N TRP A 16 16.70 -21.89 7.27
CA TRP A 16 15.69 -22.92 7.47
C TRP A 16 16.26 -24.24 8.01
N ARG A 17 17.45 -24.65 7.56
CA ARG A 17 18.15 -25.81 8.13
C ARG A 17 18.47 -25.65 9.62
N CYS A 18 18.60 -24.41 10.09
CA CYS A 18 18.78 -24.08 11.50
C CYS A 18 17.45 -23.82 12.26
N GLY A 19 16.29 -24.03 11.62
CA GLY A 19 14.97 -23.77 12.23
C GLY A 19 14.64 -22.28 12.38
N VAL A 20 15.30 -21.39 11.63
CA VAL A 20 15.09 -19.94 11.68
C VAL A 20 14.12 -19.52 10.58
N GLN A 21 13.09 -18.72 10.95
CA GLN A 21 12.19 -18.09 9.99
C GLN A 21 12.92 -17.01 9.19
N VAL A 22 12.54 -16.84 7.92
CA VAL A 22 13.13 -15.86 7.01
C VAL A 22 12.06 -15.04 6.33
N MET A 23 12.31 -13.75 6.17
CA MET A 23 11.60 -12.85 5.29
C MET A 23 12.65 -12.14 4.43
N ILE A 24 12.42 -12.12 3.13
CA ILE A 24 13.32 -11.50 2.14
C ILE A 24 12.92 -10.05 1.96
N GLU A 25 13.86 -9.15 2.06
CA GLU A 25 13.64 -7.74 1.71
C GLU A 25 13.85 -7.53 0.21
N GLY A 26 13.00 -6.71 -0.40
CA GLY A 26 12.99 -6.45 -1.83
C GLY A 26 13.42 -5.03 -2.20
N PRO A 27 13.44 -4.74 -3.51
CA PRO A 27 13.91 -3.46 -4.04
C PRO A 27 12.95 -2.33 -3.73
N GLY A 28 13.52 -1.13 -3.51
CA GLY A 28 12.79 0.10 -3.25
C GLY A 28 12.46 0.93 -4.50
N HIS A 29 13.12 0.67 -5.63
CA HIS A 29 12.95 1.42 -6.90
C HIS A 29 12.91 0.44 -8.06
N VAL A 30 11.74 0.27 -8.67
CA VAL A 30 11.54 -0.64 -9.80
C VAL A 30 10.50 -0.04 -10.75
N PRO A 31 10.81 0.12 -12.04
CA PRO A 31 9.83 0.49 -13.04
C PRO A 31 8.59 -0.42 -13.00
N LEU A 32 7.43 0.16 -13.26
CA LEU A 32 6.14 -0.53 -13.09
C LEU A 32 6.05 -1.86 -13.86
N ASP A 33 6.59 -1.89 -15.08
CA ASP A 33 6.59 -3.06 -15.97
C ASP A 33 7.53 -4.19 -15.51
N GLN A 34 8.42 -3.93 -14.56
CA GLN A 34 9.37 -4.91 -14.05
C GLN A 34 8.98 -5.52 -12.71
N ILE A 35 7.95 -5.00 -12.03
CA ILE A 35 7.56 -5.43 -10.69
C ILE A 35 7.11 -6.89 -10.70
N GLU A 36 6.21 -7.27 -11.60
CA GLU A 36 5.73 -8.65 -11.72
C GLU A 36 6.88 -9.63 -11.91
N TYR A 37 7.82 -9.31 -12.80
CA TYR A 37 9.00 -10.14 -13.03
C TYR A 37 9.83 -10.32 -11.75
N ASN A 38 10.08 -9.23 -11.01
CA ASN A 38 10.82 -9.26 -9.76
C ASN A 38 10.14 -10.15 -8.70
N MET A 39 8.81 -10.06 -8.57
CA MET A 39 8.04 -10.91 -7.64
C MET A 39 8.18 -12.39 -8.00
N LYS A 40 8.05 -12.74 -9.28
CA LYS A 40 8.18 -14.12 -9.77
C LYS A 40 9.59 -14.68 -9.58
N VAL A 41 10.60 -13.89 -9.88
CA VAL A 41 12.01 -14.31 -9.71
C VAL A 41 12.33 -14.53 -8.24
N GLN A 42 11.95 -13.63 -7.35
CA GLN A 42 12.14 -13.81 -5.91
C GLN A 42 11.48 -15.10 -5.42
N ARG A 43 10.23 -15.32 -5.78
CA ARG A 43 9.50 -16.52 -5.37
C ARG A 43 10.20 -17.80 -5.79
N THR A 44 10.79 -17.80 -6.98
CA THR A 44 11.53 -18.96 -7.51
C THR A 44 12.88 -19.12 -6.81
N LEU A 45 13.70 -18.08 -6.77
CA LEU A 45 15.07 -18.15 -6.25
C LEU A 45 15.13 -18.28 -4.73
N CYS A 46 14.17 -17.68 -4.02
CA CYS A 46 14.07 -17.72 -2.55
C CYS A 46 13.09 -18.78 -2.03
N HIS A 47 12.77 -19.79 -2.84
CA HIS A 47 11.99 -20.98 -2.45
C HIS A 47 10.60 -20.66 -1.87
N GLY A 48 9.98 -19.55 -2.26
CA GLY A 48 8.69 -19.11 -1.77
C GLY A 48 8.74 -18.44 -0.39
N ALA A 49 9.91 -18.06 0.10
CA ALA A 49 10.02 -17.25 1.33
C ALA A 49 9.23 -15.95 1.20
N PRO A 50 8.60 -15.47 2.29
CA PRO A 50 7.87 -14.22 2.30
C PRO A 50 8.72 -13.05 1.78
N PHE A 51 8.12 -12.21 0.94
CA PHE A 51 8.79 -11.06 0.33
C PHE A 51 8.25 -9.75 0.92
N TYR A 52 9.12 -8.99 1.57
CA TYR A 52 8.88 -7.67 2.12
C TYR A 52 9.49 -6.63 1.17
N VAL A 53 8.68 -5.70 0.68
CA VAL A 53 9.14 -4.70 -0.29
C VAL A 53 8.96 -3.28 0.24
N LEU A 54 9.96 -2.44 0.03
CA LEU A 54 9.90 -1.00 0.27
C LEU A 54 9.38 -0.32 -0.99
N GLY A 55 8.10 -0.06 -1.06
CA GLY A 55 7.48 0.41 -2.28
C GLY A 55 7.03 -0.76 -3.16
N PRO A 56 7.57 -0.87 -4.39
CA PRO A 56 8.63 -0.03 -4.97
C PRO A 56 8.15 1.30 -5.59
N LEU A 57 9.01 2.31 -5.55
CA LEU A 57 8.81 3.55 -6.29
C LEU A 57 8.93 3.26 -7.78
N VAL A 58 7.91 3.64 -8.55
CA VAL A 58 7.84 3.37 -9.99
C VAL A 58 8.45 4.48 -10.85
N THR A 59 8.72 5.63 -10.24
CA THR A 59 9.38 6.80 -10.85
C THR A 59 9.98 7.67 -9.77
N ASP A 60 11.06 8.40 -10.08
CA ASP A 60 11.80 9.25 -9.14
C ASP A 60 11.58 10.76 -9.39
N ILE A 61 10.76 11.12 -10.39
CA ILE A 61 10.62 12.51 -10.82
C ILE A 61 9.77 13.39 -9.90
N PHE A 62 9.20 12.83 -8.83
CA PHE A 62 8.26 13.53 -7.94
C PHE A 62 8.73 13.56 -6.48
N PRO A 63 9.85 14.24 -6.15
CA PRO A 63 10.25 14.42 -4.74
C PRO A 63 9.13 15.04 -3.91
N GLY A 64 8.90 14.52 -2.71
CA GLY A 64 7.79 14.92 -1.84
C GLY A 64 6.48 14.14 -2.08
N TYR A 65 6.43 13.32 -3.13
CA TYR A 65 5.28 12.47 -3.49
C TYR A 65 5.66 10.98 -3.53
N ASP A 66 6.78 10.60 -2.95
CA ASP A 66 7.31 9.23 -2.99
C ASP A 66 6.34 8.21 -2.36
N HIS A 67 5.52 8.62 -1.38
CA HIS A 67 4.45 7.78 -0.83
C HIS A 67 3.37 7.44 -1.87
N ILE A 68 3.14 8.28 -2.87
CA ILE A 68 2.18 8.03 -3.95
C ILE A 68 2.82 7.15 -5.03
N THR A 69 4.02 7.51 -5.50
CA THR A 69 4.71 6.74 -6.55
C THR A 69 5.02 5.32 -6.10
N SER A 70 5.36 5.15 -4.82
CA SER A 70 5.59 3.84 -4.23
C SER A 70 4.30 3.07 -3.93
N CYS A 71 3.20 3.74 -3.59
CA CYS A 71 1.89 3.11 -3.42
C CYS A 71 1.44 2.39 -4.71
N ILE A 72 1.69 3.00 -5.87
CA ILE A 72 1.41 2.38 -7.16
C ILE A 72 2.19 1.07 -7.32
N GLY A 73 3.50 1.12 -7.05
CA GLY A 73 4.35 -0.06 -7.12
C GLY A 73 4.02 -1.10 -6.05
N ALA A 74 3.71 -0.66 -4.84
CA ALA A 74 3.30 -1.54 -3.74
C ALA A 74 2.02 -2.32 -4.07
N THR A 75 1.02 -1.66 -4.68
CA THR A 75 -0.20 -2.32 -5.14
C THR A 75 0.11 -3.41 -6.15
N ASN A 76 0.95 -3.11 -7.13
CA ASN A 76 1.36 -4.09 -8.14
C ASN A 76 2.18 -5.24 -7.53
N ALA A 77 3.12 -4.94 -6.62
CA ALA A 77 3.90 -5.95 -5.93
C ALA A 77 3.04 -6.87 -5.07
N ALA A 78 2.09 -6.32 -4.30
CA ALA A 78 1.15 -7.10 -3.50
C ALA A 78 0.26 -7.99 -4.37
N TYR A 79 -0.27 -7.46 -5.47
CA TYR A 79 -1.05 -8.24 -6.44
C TYR A 79 -0.27 -9.40 -7.04
N HIS A 80 1.05 -9.27 -7.20
CA HIS A 80 1.93 -10.32 -7.74
C HIS A 80 2.65 -11.14 -6.67
N GLY A 81 2.28 -11.01 -5.39
CA GLY A 81 2.68 -11.94 -4.33
C GLY A 81 3.66 -11.42 -3.30
N ALA A 82 3.87 -10.11 -3.19
CA ALA A 82 4.54 -9.56 -2.02
C ALA A 82 3.73 -9.87 -0.75
N SER A 83 4.42 -10.31 0.31
CA SER A 83 3.78 -10.75 1.55
C SER A 83 3.62 -9.61 2.55
N MET A 84 4.45 -8.59 2.47
CA MET A 84 4.44 -7.43 3.35
C MET A 84 4.93 -6.19 2.61
N LEU A 85 4.32 -5.05 2.90
CA LEU A 85 4.65 -3.76 2.31
C LEU A 85 5.25 -2.83 3.37
N CYS A 86 6.43 -2.29 3.11
CA CYS A 86 7.01 -1.21 3.88
C CYS A 86 6.53 0.12 3.33
N TYR A 87 5.96 0.96 4.18
CA TYR A 87 5.47 2.27 3.74
C TYR A 87 6.61 3.25 3.47
N VAL A 88 6.35 4.16 2.55
CA VAL A 88 7.21 5.30 2.21
C VAL A 88 6.48 6.58 2.59
N THR A 89 7.20 7.57 3.09
CA THR A 89 6.64 8.87 3.48
C THR A 89 6.87 9.93 2.40
N PRO A 90 6.14 11.08 2.44
CA PRO A 90 6.46 12.24 1.59
C PRO A 90 7.90 12.78 1.79
N LYS A 91 8.52 12.43 2.91
CA LYS A 91 9.90 12.87 3.25
C LYS A 91 10.99 11.93 2.74
N GLU A 92 10.64 10.86 2.08
CA GLU A 92 11.64 9.95 1.52
C GLU A 92 12.63 10.71 0.66
N HIS A 93 13.92 10.43 0.81
CA HIS A 93 15.05 11.11 0.17
C HIS A 93 15.22 12.62 0.51
N LEU A 94 14.31 13.24 1.28
CA LEU A 94 14.33 14.68 1.58
C LEU A 94 14.66 15.01 3.04
N GLY A 95 14.39 14.10 3.97
CA GLY A 95 14.66 14.33 5.38
C GLY A 95 13.91 13.39 6.32
N LEU A 96 14.03 13.65 7.62
CA LEU A 96 13.35 12.83 8.63
C LEU A 96 11.85 13.10 8.64
N PRO A 97 11.00 12.06 8.56
CA PRO A 97 9.55 12.21 8.58
C PRO A 97 9.05 12.65 9.98
N LYS A 98 8.03 13.48 9.98
CA LYS A 98 7.24 13.82 11.16
C LYS A 98 6.00 12.92 11.25
N LYS A 99 5.23 13.06 12.34
CA LYS A 99 4.02 12.26 12.58
C LYS A 99 3.04 12.26 11.37
N ASP A 100 2.81 13.44 10.81
CA ASP A 100 1.85 13.57 9.70
C ASP A 100 2.38 12.95 8.40
N ASP A 101 3.68 13.03 8.16
CA ASP A 101 4.32 12.34 7.02
C ASP A 101 4.17 10.82 7.16
N VAL A 102 4.36 10.29 8.38
CA VAL A 102 4.14 8.86 8.68
C VAL A 102 2.68 8.47 8.46
N LYS A 103 1.73 9.28 8.96
CA LYS A 103 0.29 9.04 8.73
C LYS A 103 -0.03 8.96 7.24
N GLN A 104 0.46 9.90 6.43
CA GLN A 104 0.24 9.90 4.99
C GLN A 104 0.82 8.64 4.31
N GLY A 105 2.04 8.27 4.66
CA GLY A 105 2.66 7.04 4.17
C GLY A 105 1.85 5.79 4.52
N CYS A 106 1.45 5.65 5.79
CA CYS A 106 0.63 4.53 6.23
C CYS A 106 -0.72 4.45 5.52
N ILE A 107 -1.39 5.58 5.29
CA ILE A 107 -2.67 5.62 4.55
C ILE A 107 -2.45 5.18 3.10
N ALA A 108 -1.44 5.71 2.41
CA ALA A 108 -1.12 5.31 1.04
C ALA A 108 -0.91 3.79 0.93
N TYR A 109 -0.21 3.19 1.90
CA TYR A 109 0.05 1.75 1.88
C TYR A 109 -1.13 0.89 2.33
N LYS A 110 -2.03 1.39 3.16
CA LYS A 110 -3.33 0.75 3.39
C LYS A 110 -4.17 0.71 2.12
N ILE A 111 -4.15 1.79 1.32
CA ILE A 111 -4.81 1.83 0.01
C ILE A 111 -4.19 0.80 -0.94
N ALA A 112 -2.85 0.73 -1.00
CA ALA A 112 -2.13 -0.25 -1.83
C ALA A 112 -2.50 -1.69 -1.49
N ALA A 113 -2.41 -2.07 -0.22
CA ALA A 113 -2.72 -3.41 0.26
C ALA A 113 -4.19 -3.78 0.02
N HIS A 114 -5.11 -2.89 0.42
CA HIS A 114 -6.54 -3.11 0.22
C HIS A 114 -6.92 -3.29 -1.26
N SER A 115 -6.35 -2.46 -2.14
CA SER A 115 -6.58 -2.57 -3.59
C SER A 115 -6.12 -3.92 -4.16
N ALA A 116 -4.98 -4.42 -3.68
CA ALA A 116 -4.48 -5.72 -4.07
C ALA A 116 -5.35 -6.86 -3.53
N ASP A 117 -5.78 -6.81 -2.26
CA ASP A 117 -6.64 -7.80 -1.62
C ASP A 117 -7.99 -7.93 -2.36
N VAL A 118 -8.59 -6.79 -2.72
CA VAL A 118 -9.83 -6.76 -3.52
C VAL A 118 -9.60 -7.39 -4.89
N ALA A 119 -8.50 -7.05 -5.57
CA ALA A 119 -8.19 -7.59 -6.90
C ALA A 119 -7.89 -9.09 -6.88
N LEU A 120 -7.28 -9.59 -5.80
CA LEU A 120 -7.01 -11.00 -5.58
C LEU A 120 -8.26 -11.81 -5.15
N GLY A 121 -9.35 -11.14 -4.84
CA GLY A 121 -10.56 -11.79 -4.35
C GLY A 121 -10.41 -12.40 -2.95
N ILE A 122 -9.59 -11.80 -2.10
CA ILE A 122 -9.47 -12.24 -0.71
C ILE A 122 -10.85 -12.16 -0.03
N PRO A 123 -11.30 -13.22 0.64
CA PRO A 123 -12.61 -13.21 1.31
C PRO A 123 -12.79 -11.98 2.21
N GLU A 124 -13.98 -11.39 2.17
CA GLU A 124 -14.36 -10.21 2.98
C GLU A 124 -13.63 -8.90 2.62
N SER A 125 -12.65 -8.92 1.72
CA SER A 125 -11.90 -7.71 1.35
C SER A 125 -12.79 -6.60 0.77
N ARG A 126 -13.88 -6.94 0.06
CA ARG A 126 -14.82 -5.99 -0.54
C ARG A 126 -15.93 -5.52 0.38
N ASP A 127 -16.17 -6.19 1.49
CA ASP A 127 -17.35 -5.94 2.32
C ASP A 127 -17.40 -4.49 2.82
N ARG A 128 -16.26 -3.95 3.21
CA ARG A 128 -16.15 -2.56 3.64
C ARG A 128 -16.39 -1.56 2.52
N ASP A 129 -15.91 -1.83 1.30
CA ASP A 129 -16.17 -1.01 0.11
C ASP A 129 -17.66 -1.02 -0.24
N ASP A 130 -18.29 -2.17 -0.18
CA ASP A 130 -19.70 -2.33 -0.50
C ASP A 130 -20.58 -1.60 0.53
N GLU A 131 -20.26 -1.67 1.82
CA GLU A 131 -20.94 -0.92 2.88
C GLU A 131 -20.74 0.60 2.73
N LEU A 132 -19.52 1.04 2.43
CA LEU A 132 -19.23 2.45 2.19
C LEU A 132 -19.98 2.97 0.94
N THR A 133 -20.07 2.15 -0.11
CA THR A 133 -20.84 2.48 -1.32
C THR A 133 -22.33 2.65 -1.01
N LYS A 134 -22.91 1.78 -0.18
CA LYS A 134 -24.30 1.91 0.30
C LYS A 134 -24.50 3.19 1.12
N ALA A 135 -23.56 3.47 2.04
CA ALA A 135 -23.61 4.70 2.84
C ALA A 135 -23.55 5.95 1.97
N ARG A 136 -22.68 5.95 0.94
CA ARG A 136 -22.55 7.04 -0.03
C ARG A 136 -23.83 7.22 -0.85
N ALA A 137 -24.42 6.14 -1.36
CA ALA A 137 -25.66 6.18 -2.13
C ALA A 137 -26.86 6.69 -1.30
N ALA A 138 -26.84 6.48 0.02
CA ALA A 138 -27.86 6.95 0.95
C ALA A 138 -27.57 8.36 1.53
N LEU A 139 -26.50 9.03 1.12
CA LEU A 139 -26.00 10.28 1.70
C LEU A 139 -25.81 10.21 3.22
N ASN A 140 -25.53 9.03 3.75
CA ASN A 140 -25.25 8.79 5.16
C ASN A 140 -23.78 9.12 5.47
N TRP A 141 -23.47 10.38 5.68
CA TRP A 141 -22.12 10.90 5.88
C TRP A 141 -21.46 10.33 7.14
N GLU A 142 -22.19 10.19 8.23
CA GLU A 142 -21.64 9.60 9.46
C GLU A 142 -21.13 8.18 9.21
N LYS A 143 -21.92 7.35 8.54
CA LYS A 143 -21.53 5.99 8.20
C LYS A 143 -20.39 5.97 7.18
N HIS A 144 -20.38 6.92 6.23
CA HIS A 144 -19.29 7.09 5.27
C HIS A 144 -17.95 7.34 5.97
N PHE A 145 -17.94 8.26 6.96
CA PHE A 145 -16.72 8.54 7.73
C PHE A 145 -16.30 7.37 8.59
N GLU A 146 -17.22 6.74 9.32
CA GLU A 146 -16.95 5.56 10.14
C GLU A 146 -16.25 4.43 9.36
N LEU A 147 -16.67 4.21 8.12
CA LEU A 147 -16.12 3.19 7.25
C LEU A 147 -14.81 3.59 6.54
N SER A 148 -14.43 4.86 6.55
CA SER A 148 -13.20 5.31 5.89
C SER A 148 -11.92 4.88 6.64
N PHE A 149 -10.79 4.81 5.95
CA PHE A 149 -9.50 4.53 6.60
C PHE A 149 -8.93 5.73 7.38
N ASP A 150 -9.39 6.95 7.04
CA ASP A 150 -9.05 8.19 7.74
C ASP A 150 -10.32 9.01 7.94
N PRO A 151 -11.15 8.65 8.96
CA PRO A 151 -12.45 9.29 9.18
C PRO A 151 -12.32 10.77 9.55
N GLU A 152 -11.30 11.14 10.33
CA GLU A 152 -11.09 12.53 10.75
C GLU A 152 -10.75 13.43 9.55
N TYR A 153 -9.87 12.96 8.68
CA TYR A 153 -9.48 13.69 7.47
C TYR A 153 -10.65 13.78 6.47
N ALA A 154 -11.36 12.67 6.27
CA ALA A 154 -12.52 12.67 5.37
C ALA A 154 -13.62 13.63 5.85
N ARG A 155 -13.90 13.66 7.17
CA ARG A 155 -14.84 14.61 7.76
C ARG A 155 -14.37 16.06 7.60
N ALA A 156 -13.11 16.35 7.91
CA ALA A 156 -12.58 17.71 7.80
C ALA A 156 -12.70 18.25 6.37
N LEU A 157 -12.40 17.44 5.36
CA LEU A 157 -12.56 17.84 3.96
C LEU A 157 -14.03 18.06 3.56
N HIS A 158 -14.93 17.24 4.09
CA HIS A 158 -16.36 17.39 3.80
C HIS A 158 -16.91 18.68 4.42
N ASP A 159 -16.55 18.94 5.67
CA ASP A 159 -17.10 20.06 6.44
C ASP A 159 -16.47 21.41 6.03
N GLU A 160 -15.32 21.42 5.34
CA GLU A 160 -14.61 22.63 4.92
C GLU A 160 -15.46 23.50 3.98
N ASP A 161 -16.26 22.88 3.10
CA ASP A 161 -17.07 23.56 2.10
C ASP A 161 -18.56 23.72 2.50
N LEU A 162 -18.93 23.33 3.73
CA LEU A 162 -20.32 23.35 4.18
C LEU A 162 -20.60 24.54 5.09
N ASP A 163 -21.19 25.59 4.52
CA ASP A 163 -21.59 26.75 5.32
C ASP A 163 -22.83 26.50 6.20
N VAL A 164 -23.74 25.57 5.90
CA VAL A 164 -25.02 25.44 6.62
C VAL A 164 -25.67 24.05 6.64
N ASP A 165 -25.41 23.12 5.75
CA ASP A 165 -26.16 21.86 5.68
C ASP A 165 -25.29 20.66 5.35
N THR A 166 -25.22 19.73 6.31
CA THR A 166 -24.33 18.54 6.26
C THR A 166 -24.87 17.40 5.41
N ASP A 167 -26.09 17.51 4.88
CA ASP A 167 -26.78 16.42 4.17
C ASP A 167 -26.49 16.38 2.67
N PHE A 168 -25.75 17.37 2.15
CA PHE A 168 -25.45 17.48 0.71
C PHE A 168 -23.97 17.26 0.41
N CYS A 169 -23.70 16.78 -0.79
CA CYS A 169 -22.36 16.83 -1.36
C CYS A 169 -22.17 18.17 -2.08
N ALA A 170 -21.16 18.95 -1.68
CA ALA A 170 -20.87 20.25 -2.29
C ALA A 170 -20.56 20.17 -3.81
N MET A 171 -20.19 18.96 -4.31
CA MET A 171 -19.84 18.75 -5.70
C MET A 171 -21.01 18.29 -6.57
N CYS A 172 -21.92 17.47 -6.06
CA CYS A 172 -22.98 16.85 -6.88
C CYS A 172 -24.42 17.14 -6.40
N GLY A 173 -24.57 17.93 -5.34
CA GLY A 173 -25.87 18.37 -4.82
C GLY A 173 -26.57 17.36 -3.93
#